data_071ff415782288f79b787e329bb38b15
#
_entry.id   071ff415782288f79b787e329bb38b15
#
_cell.length_a   1.000
_cell.length_b   1.000
_cell.length_c   1.000
_cell.angle_alpha   90.00
_cell.angle_beta   90.00
_cell.angle_gamma   90.00
#
_symmetry.space_group_name_H-M   'P 1'
#
loop_
_entity.id
_entity.type
_entity.pdbx_description
1 polymer ?
#
loop_
_entity_poly.entity_id
_entity_poly.type
_entity_poly.pdbx_seq_one_letter_code
_entity_poly.pdbx_strand_id
1 'polypeptide(L)'
;FPKSHTNAWADCLKNSAIKGKLSIARFDRSMGLVQRRRNQPKPDEILKLGEEFCFHMDSDVKGHAVAFQLYEKIVHPLPLGLSDDSIAAVSRGEQFLPLDDKGFPEKLTEANDLGLHQFIVAVAEDQAKLPTSTVAPKTDSGCFVHSIQVQFTA
;
A
#
# COMPACT_ATOMS: atom_id res chain seq x y z
N PHE A 1 2.74 19.93 -22.83
CA PHE A 1 2.59 20.07 -21.40
C PHE A 1 3.28 18.93 -20.68
N PRO A 2 4.01 19.20 -19.60
CA PRO A 2 4.53 18.12 -18.79
C PRO A 2 3.36 17.33 -18.18
N LYS A 3 3.51 16.03 -18.13
CA LYS A 3 2.52 15.19 -17.45
C LYS A 3 2.53 15.53 -15.97
N SER A 4 1.36 15.60 -15.35
CA SER A 4 1.26 15.74 -13.91
C SER A 4 1.83 14.47 -13.24
N HIS A 5 2.26 14.59 -11.99
CA HIS A 5 2.74 13.45 -11.23
C HIS A 5 1.67 12.36 -11.12
N THR A 6 0.42 12.75 -11.00
CA THR A 6 -0.71 11.84 -10.97
C THR A 6 -0.83 11.02 -12.24
N ASN A 7 -0.58 11.62 -13.41
CA ASN A 7 -0.64 10.89 -14.68
C ASN A 7 0.46 9.84 -14.79
N ALA A 8 1.67 10.15 -14.33
CA ALA A 8 2.76 9.18 -14.33
C ALA A 8 2.44 7.98 -13.43
N TRP A 9 1.91 8.24 -12.25
CA TRP A 9 1.48 7.17 -11.34
C TRP A 9 0.29 6.39 -11.90
N ALA A 10 -0.66 7.06 -12.53
CA ALA A 10 -1.81 6.39 -13.15
C ALA A 10 -1.36 5.42 -14.25
N ASP A 11 -0.42 5.83 -15.09
CA ASP A 11 0.15 4.97 -16.13
C ASP A 11 0.87 3.77 -15.52
N CYS A 12 1.66 3.97 -14.48
CA CYS A 12 2.36 2.90 -13.77
C CYS A 12 1.35 1.89 -13.19
N LEU A 13 0.32 2.37 -12.53
CA LEU A 13 -0.69 1.51 -11.89
C LEU A 13 -1.49 0.72 -12.92
N LYS A 14 -1.75 1.31 -14.07
CA LYS A 14 -2.48 0.64 -15.14
C LYS A 14 -1.64 -0.44 -15.81
N ASN A 15 -0.36 -0.16 -16.06
CA ASN A 15 0.47 -0.98 -16.94
C ASN A 15 1.45 -1.91 -16.23
N SER A 16 1.89 -1.53 -15.02
CA SER A 16 3.01 -2.21 -14.36
C SER A 16 2.71 -2.70 -12.95
N ALA A 17 1.59 -2.30 -12.35
CA ALA A 17 1.30 -2.65 -10.97
C ALA A 17 0.94 -4.14 -10.83
N ILE A 18 1.48 -4.75 -9.79
CA ILE A 18 1.18 -6.12 -9.41
C ILE A 18 -0.08 -6.11 -8.56
N LYS A 19 -1.05 -6.92 -8.93
CA LYS A 19 -2.31 -7.05 -8.20
C LYS A 19 -2.41 -8.45 -7.61
N GLY A 20 -3.09 -8.55 -6.46
CA GLY A 20 -3.33 -9.83 -5.82
C GLY A 20 -2.32 -10.23 -4.76
N LYS A 21 -1.18 -9.55 -4.68
CA LYS A 21 -0.17 -9.81 -3.65
C LYS A 21 -0.21 -8.83 -2.48
N LEU A 22 -0.89 -7.71 -2.65
CA LEU A 22 -1.15 -6.74 -1.58
C LEU A 22 -2.63 -6.83 -1.22
N SER A 23 -2.94 -7.07 0.03
CA SER A 23 -4.30 -7.18 0.51
C SER A 23 -4.47 -6.44 1.83
N ILE A 24 -5.72 -6.30 2.25
CA ILE A 24 -6.07 -5.66 3.51
C ILE A 24 -6.31 -6.74 4.55
N ALA A 25 -5.68 -6.60 5.71
CA ALA A 25 -5.93 -7.41 6.88
C ALA A 25 -6.67 -6.58 7.91
N ARG A 26 -7.82 -7.06 8.39
CA ARG A 26 -8.62 -6.39 9.40
C ARG A 26 -8.23 -6.88 10.77
N PHE A 27 -8.34 -6.01 11.76
CA PHE A 27 -8.07 -6.39 13.13
C PHE A 27 -9.33 -6.91 13.80
N ASP A 28 -9.24 -8.12 14.35
CA ASP A 28 -10.27 -8.70 15.20
C ASP A 28 -10.00 -8.29 16.63
N ARG A 29 -11.03 -7.83 17.33
CA ARG A 29 -10.91 -7.38 18.72
C ARG A 29 -10.41 -8.48 19.65
N SER A 30 -10.70 -9.73 19.37
CA SER A 30 -10.30 -10.85 20.22
C SER A 30 -8.97 -11.46 19.85
N MET A 31 -8.58 -11.38 18.58
CA MET A 31 -7.37 -12.07 18.08
C MET A 31 -6.34 -11.16 17.46
N GLY A 32 -6.64 -9.89 17.28
CA GLY A 32 -5.76 -8.93 16.64
C GLY A 32 -5.88 -8.85 15.12
N LEU A 33 -6.11 -9.97 14.44
CA LEU A 33 -6.24 -9.98 12.99
C LEU A 33 -7.46 -10.79 12.57
N VAL A 34 -8.12 -10.31 11.53
CA VAL A 34 -9.25 -10.97 10.91
C VAL A 34 -8.82 -11.53 9.56
N GLN A 35 -9.63 -12.41 9.06
CA GLN A 35 -9.40 -13.11 7.81
C GLN A 35 -9.32 -12.16 6.62
N ARG A 36 -8.53 -12.55 5.65
CA ARG A 36 -8.58 -11.96 4.34
C ARG A 36 -9.79 -12.52 3.59
N ARG A 37 -10.48 -11.68 2.86
CA ARG A 37 -11.51 -12.13 1.95
C ARG A 37 -10.87 -12.61 0.66
N ARG A 38 -11.50 -13.60 0.04
CA ARG A 38 -11.09 -14.12 -1.25
C ARG A 38 -12.15 -13.77 -2.30
N ASN A 39 -11.72 -13.71 -3.55
CA ASN A 39 -12.61 -13.47 -4.69
C ASN A 39 -13.44 -12.20 -4.54
N GLN A 40 -12.78 -11.11 -4.18
CA GLN A 40 -13.42 -9.82 -4.03
C GLN A 40 -13.88 -9.27 -5.38
N PRO A 41 -15.13 -8.79 -5.47
CA PRO A 41 -15.49 -7.96 -6.61
C PRO A 41 -14.72 -6.64 -6.55
N LYS A 42 -14.64 -5.95 -7.67
CA LYS A 42 -14.02 -4.62 -7.66
C LYS A 42 -14.96 -3.62 -6.97
N PRO A 43 -14.44 -2.75 -6.08
CA PRO A 43 -13.04 -2.67 -5.64
C PRO A 43 -12.61 -3.92 -4.87
N ASP A 44 -11.31 -4.08 -4.69
CA ASP A 44 -10.73 -5.28 -4.08
C ASP A 44 -11.14 -5.46 -2.62
N GLU A 45 -11.49 -4.38 -1.93
CA GLU A 45 -11.88 -4.43 -0.53
C GLU A 45 -12.85 -3.30 -0.20
N ILE A 46 -13.70 -3.52 0.79
CA ILE A 46 -14.64 -2.51 1.30
C ILE A 46 -14.42 -2.39 2.80
N LEU A 47 -14.14 -1.18 3.26
CA LEU A 47 -13.95 -0.87 4.68
C LEU A 47 -14.88 0.27 5.10
N LYS A 48 -15.20 0.33 6.38
CA LYS A 48 -15.91 1.46 6.97
C LYS A 48 -14.90 2.50 7.46
N LEU A 49 -15.30 3.76 7.45
CA LEU A 49 -14.50 4.80 8.08
C LEU A 49 -14.26 4.47 9.54
N GLY A 50 -13.02 4.62 10.00
CA GLY A 50 -12.62 4.31 11.36
C GLY A 50 -12.30 2.84 11.62
N GLU A 51 -12.55 1.97 10.66
CA GLU A 51 -12.21 0.56 10.81
C GLU A 51 -10.69 0.38 10.79
N GLU A 52 -10.17 -0.43 11.70
CA GLU A 52 -8.73 -0.65 11.82
C GLU A 52 -8.27 -1.74 10.86
N PHE A 53 -7.17 -1.48 10.17
CA PHE A 53 -6.61 -2.42 9.22
C PHE A 53 -5.09 -2.27 9.12
N CYS A 54 -4.45 -3.21 8.45
CA CYS A 54 -3.07 -3.08 7.98
C CYS A 54 -2.96 -3.76 6.62
N PHE A 55 -1.78 -3.66 6.02
CA PHE A 55 -1.53 -4.35 4.76
C PHE A 55 -0.94 -5.72 5.02
N HIS A 56 -1.34 -6.68 4.20
CA HIS A 56 -0.68 -7.97 4.07
C HIS A 56 -0.10 -8.03 2.67
N MET A 57 1.18 -8.33 2.56
CA MET A 57 1.88 -8.35 1.29
C MET A 57 2.72 -9.59 1.14
N ASP A 58 2.73 -10.13 -0.07
CA ASP A 58 3.67 -11.18 -0.45
C ASP A 58 4.73 -10.54 -1.36
N SER A 59 5.94 -10.35 -0.84
CA SER A 59 7.01 -9.69 -1.56
C SER A 59 7.90 -10.70 -2.28
N ASP A 60 8.22 -10.41 -3.54
CA ASP A 60 9.13 -11.23 -4.33
C ASP A 60 10.60 -11.03 -3.96
N VAL A 61 10.92 -9.94 -3.27
CA VAL A 61 12.29 -9.58 -2.95
C VAL A 61 12.44 -9.14 -1.50
N LYS A 62 13.64 -9.28 -0.97
CA LYS A 62 14.05 -8.67 0.29
C LYS A 62 14.62 -7.29 -0.03
N GLY A 63 14.21 -6.26 0.70
CA GLY A 63 14.70 -4.90 0.45
C GLY A 63 14.00 -3.86 1.28
N HIS A 64 13.53 -2.82 0.59
CA HIS A 64 12.91 -1.65 1.21
C HIS A 64 11.59 -1.36 0.53
N ALA A 65 10.65 -0.76 1.28
CA ALA A 65 9.34 -0.41 0.77
C ALA A 65 8.95 1.00 1.17
N VAL A 66 8.20 1.64 0.28
CA VAL A 66 7.47 2.89 0.56
C VAL A 66 6.03 2.69 0.16
N ALA A 67 5.13 3.44 0.77
CA ALA A 67 3.71 3.35 0.45
C ALA A 67 3.12 4.71 0.12
N PHE A 68 2.07 4.67 -0.67
CA PHE A 68 1.31 5.85 -1.05
C PHE A 68 -0.18 5.52 -1.06
N GLN A 69 -0.98 6.57 -0.92
CA GLN A 69 -2.43 6.48 -1.04
C GLN A 69 -2.87 7.44 -2.13
N LEU A 70 -3.51 6.91 -3.15
CA LEU A 70 -4.09 7.71 -4.23
C LEU A 70 -5.56 7.94 -3.92
N TYR A 71 -5.93 9.21 -3.78
CA TYR A 71 -7.30 9.63 -3.52
C TYR A 71 -7.57 10.93 -4.26
N GLU A 72 -8.69 10.98 -4.98
CA GLU A 72 -9.10 12.14 -5.78
C GLU A 72 -7.97 12.67 -6.67
N LYS A 73 -7.26 11.78 -7.33
CA LYS A 73 -6.17 12.08 -8.27
C LYS A 73 -4.92 12.64 -7.61
N ILE A 74 -4.82 12.59 -6.29
CA ILE A 74 -3.63 13.05 -5.56
C ILE A 74 -2.94 11.86 -4.91
N VAL A 75 -1.62 11.76 -5.09
CA VAL A 75 -0.80 10.73 -4.48
C VAL A 75 -0.23 11.27 -3.17
N HIS A 76 -0.67 10.68 -2.05
CA HIS A 76 -0.22 11.07 -0.72
C HIS A 76 0.79 10.05 -0.20
N PRO A 77 1.91 10.48 0.40
CA PRO A 77 2.81 9.54 1.04
C PRO A 77 2.15 8.92 2.29
N LEU A 78 2.42 7.64 2.50
CA LEU A 78 1.95 6.90 3.66
C LEU A 78 3.17 6.30 4.35
N PRO A 79 3.57 6.81 5.53
CA PRO A 79 4.77 6.30 6.20
C PRO A 79 4.62 4.85 6.61
N LEU A 80 5.59 4.03 6.28
CA LEU A 80 5.63 2.60 6.65
C LEU A 80 6.66 2.31 7.74
N GLY A 81 7.67 3.18 7.88
CA GLY A 81 8.75 2.94 8.81
C GLY A 81 8.43 3.42 10.23
N LEU A 82 9.32 3.13 11.15
CA LEU A 82 9.20 3.53 12.54
C LEU A 82 9.32 5.05 12.69
N SER A 83 8.61 5.63 13.65
CA SER A 83 8.69 7.07 13.96
C SER A 83 8.40 7.95 12.73
N ASP A 84 7.37 7.59 11.96
CA ASP A 84 6.94 8.29 10.74
C ASP A 84 7.99 8.29 9.63
N ASP A 85 8.95 7.38 9.67
CA ASP A 85 9.88 7.19 8.57
C ASP A 85 9.12 6.66 7.35
N SER A 86 9.46 7.17 6.17
CA SER A 86 8.80 6.77 4.93
C SER A 86 9.14 5.35 4.52
N ILE A 87 10.34 4.88 4.86
CA ILE A 87 10.90 3.63 4.33
C ILE A 87 10.89 2.55 5.41
N ALA A 88 10.39 1.37 5.03
CA ALA A 88 10.43 0.19 5.88
C ALA A 88 11.27 -0.90 5.23
N ALA A 89 11.92 -1.72 6.06
CA ALA A 89 12.57 -2.92 5.58
C ALA A 89 11.51 -4.01 5.32
N VAL A 90 11.69 -4.78 4.25
CA VAL A 90 10.80 -5.89 3.92
C VAL A 90 11.58 -7.16 3.68
N SER A 91 10.97 -8.29 4.00
CA SER A 91 11.49 -9.61 3.72
C SER A 91 10.84 -10.17 2.47
N ARG A 92 11.43 -11.23 1.93
CA ARG A 92 10.77 -12.01 0.89
C ARG A 92 9.64 -12.82 1.51
N GLY A 93 8.52 -12.91 0.83
CA GLY A 93 7.36 -13.69 1.27
C GLY A 93 6.29 -12.86 1.95
N GLU A 94 5.40 -13.55 2.65
CA GLU A 94 4.23 -12.92 3.27
C GLU A 94 4.59 -12.18 4.54
N GLN A 95 4.04 -10.99 4.70
CA GLN A 95 4.31 -10.12 5.85
C GLN A 95 3.23 -9.08 6.00
N PHE A 96 3.18 -8.46 7.19
CA PHE A 96 2.28 -7.33 7.45
C PHE A 96 3.05 -6.03 7.45
N LEU A 97 2.40 -4.97 7.01
CA LEU A 97 2.93 -3.60 6.98
C LEU A 97 1.83 -2.61 7.36
N PRO A 98 2.13 -1.51 8.06
CA PRO A 98 3.40 -1.25 8.74
C PRO A 98 3.55 -2.08 10.00
N LEU A 99 4.78 -2.16 10.50
CA LEU A 99 5.05 -2.80 11.78
C LEU A 99 5.44 -1.77 12.82
N ASP A 100 5.08 -2.02 14.09
CA ASP A 100 5.52 -1.18 15.21
C ASP A 100 6.96 -1.53 15.61
N ASP A 101 7.45 -0.85 16.66
CA ASP A 101 8.83 -1.04 17.12
C ASP A 101 9.08 -2.43 17.73
N LYS A 102 8.02 -3.18 18.02
CA LYS A 102 8.10 -4.54 18.54
C LYS A 102 7.91 -5.60 17.46
N GLY A 103 7.71 -5.17 16.21
CA GLY A 103 7.50 -6.08 15.08
C GLY A 103 6.07 -6.57 14.89
N PHE A 104 5.10 -5.99 15.60
CA PHE A 104 3.69 -6.33 15.45
C PHE A 104 3.03 -5.41 14.43
N PRO A 105 1.98 -5.89 13.72
CA PRO A 105 1.26 -5.04 12.78
C PRO A 105 0.69 -3.79 13.46
N GLU A 106 0.95 -2.64 12.85
CA GLU A 106 0.43 -1.36 13.31
C GLU A 106 -0.90 -1.07 12.64
N LYS A 107 -1.84 -0.54 13.41
CA LYS A 107 -3.20 -0.27 12.93
C LYS A 107 -3.24 1.02 12.10
N LEU A 108 -3.88 0.93 10.95
CA LEU A 108 -4.19 2.08 10.11
C LEU A 108 -5.69 2.31 10.14
N THR A 109 -6.09 3.56 9.98
CA THR A 109 -7.51 3.93 9.85
C THR A 109 -7.64 5.07 8.86
N GLU A 110 -8.79 5.10 8.17
CA GLU A 110 -9.22 6.28 7.42
C GLU A 110 -10.44 6.85 8.14
N ALA A 111 -10.31 8.07 8.63
CA ALA A 111 -11.35 8.66 9.47
C ALA A 111 -12.29 9.62 8.71
N ASN A 112 -11.88 10.13 7.54
CA ASN A 112 -12.52 11.30 6.95
C ASN A 112 -13.03 11.12 5.53
N ASP A 113 -12.34 10.39 4.68
CA ASP A 113 -12.57 10.46 3.25
C ASP A 113 -13.31 9.23 2.73
N LEU A 114 -14.59 9.41 2.43
CA LEU A 114 -15.42 8.38 1.81
C LEU A 114 -15.03 8.18 0.35
N GLY A 115 -15.25 6.98 -0.15
CA GLY A 115 -15.11 6.68 -1.55
C GLY A 115 -13.93 5.77 -1.85
N LEU A 116 -13.51 5.80 -3.10
CA LEU A 116 -12.48 4.88 -3.59
C LEU A 116 -11.09 5.43 -3.33
N HIS A 117 -10.28 4.63 -2.66
CA HIS A 117 -8.86 4.88 -2.45
C HIS A 117 -8.06 3.78 -3.12
N GLN A 118 -6.87 4.11 -3.59
CA GLN A 118 -5.93 3.10 -4.06
C GLN A 118 -4.67 3.16 -3.21
N PHE A 119 -4.35 2.06 -2.57
CA PHE A 119 -3.12 1.96 -1.79
C PHE A 119 -2.04 1.32 -2.65
N ILE A 120 -0.84 1.84 -2.51
CA ILE A 120 0.31 1.46 -3.32
C ILE A 120 1.47 1.14 -2.38
N VAL A 121 2.10 -0.02 -2.56
CA VAL A 121 3.35 -0.34 -1.88
C VAL A 121 4.38 -0.67 -2.93
N ALA A 122 5.45 0.12 -2.97
CA ALA A 122 6.55 -0.07 -3.89
C ALA A 122 7.74 -0.66 -3.15
N VAL A 123 8.31 -1.74 -3.69
CA VAL A 123 9.40 -2.48 -3.07
C VAL A 123 10.60 -2.54 -4.02
N ALA A 124 11.79 -2.29 -3.49
CA ALA A 124 13.03 -2.43 -4.26
C ALA A 124 14.14 -2.99 -3.37
N GLU A 125 15.01 -3.80 -3.95
CA GLU A 125 16.19 -4.29 -3.23
C GLU A 125 17.12 -3.13 -2.88
N ASP A 126 17.29 -2.21 -3.81
CA ASP A 126 18.10 -0.99 -3.63
C ASP A 126 17.18 0.17 -3.25
N GLN A 127 17.40 0.72 -2.07
CA GLN A 127 16.61 1.84 -1.56
C GLN A 127 16.63 3.03 -2.52
N ALA A 128 17.72 3.25 -3.25
CA ALA A 128 17.82 4.35 -4.20
C ALA A 128 16.86 4.24 -5.38
N LYS A 129 16.27 3.08 -5.60
CA LYS A 129 15.32 2.85 -6.70
C LYS A 129 13.86 3.01 -6.28
N LEU A 130 13.60 3.36 -5.03
CA LEU A 130 12.25 3.59 -4.56
C LEU A 130 11.70 4.89 -5.15
N PRO A 131 10.40 4.90 -5.50
CA PRO A 131 9.76 6.11 -6.03
C PRO A 131 9.40 7.11 -4.93
N THR A 132 8.92 8.27 -5.36
CA THR A 132 8.35 9.28 -4.46
C THR A 132 6.90 9.55 -4.88
N SER A 133 6.18 10.34 -4.09
CA SER A 133 4.81 10.72 -4.46
C SER A 133 4.75 11.50 -5.78
N THR A 134 5.84 12.16 -6.15
CA THR A 134 5.91 12.97 -7.37
C THR A 134 6.62 12.28 -8.53
N VAL A 135 7.35 11.19 -8.26
CA VAL A 135 8.12 10.47 -9.27
C VAL A 135 7.77 8.99 -9.23
N ALA A 136 6.98 8.55 -10.20
CA ALA A 136 6.63 7.14 -10.34
C ALA A 136 7.84 6.34 -10.80
N PRO A 137 7.91 5.04 -10.46
CA PRO A 137 9.01 4.20 -10.92
C PRO A 137 8.92 3.95 -12.41
N LYS A 138 10.08 3.82 -13.05
CA LYS A 138 10.17 3.46 -14.46
C LYS A 138 9.99 1.95 -14.61
N THR A 139 9.47 1.53 -15.76
CA THR A 139 9.38 0.12 -16.11
C THR A 139 10.76 -0.53 -16.06
N ASP A 140 10.85 -1.72 -15.51
CA ASP A 140 12.08 -2.51 -15.40
C ASP A 140 13.21 -1.81 -14.62
N SER A 141 12.83 -0.95 -13.68
CA SER A 141 13.81 -0.22 -12.86
C SER A 141 14.28 -1.00 -11.63
N GLY A 142 13.76 -2.22 -11.40
CA GLY A 142 14.03 -2.97 -10.18
C GLY A 142 13.11 -2.61 -9.03
N CYS A 143 12.07 -1.86 -9.30
CA CYS A 143 11.04 -1.52 -8.33
C CYS A 143 9.76 -2.27 -8.65
N PHE A 144 9.22 -2.96 -7.65
CA PHE A 144 7.97 -3.73 -7.77
C PHE A 144 6.85 -2.95 -7.11
N VAL A 145 5.83 -2.59 -7.89
CA VAL A 145 4.71 -1.78 -7.41
C VAL A 145 3.51 -2.69 -7.21
N HIS A 146 3.04 -2.77 -5.97
CA HIS A 146 1.83 -3.50 -5.61
C HIS A 146 0.71 -2.51 -5.35
N SER A 147 -0.51 -2.85 -5.75
CA SER A 147 -1.64 -1.97 -5.51
C SER A 147 -2.91 -2.73 -5.14
N ILE A 148 -3.77 -2.05 -4.39
CA ILE A 148 -5.10 -2.54 -4.03
C ILE A 148 -6.08 -1.36 -3.98
N GLN A 149 -7.30 -1.58 -4.45
CA GLN A 149 -8.37 -0.59 -4.37
C GLN A 149 -9.24 -0.88 -3.15
N VAL A 150 -9.53 0.16 -2.39
CA VAL A 150 -10.36 0.07 -1.18
C VAL A 150 -11.47 1.11 -1.26
N GLN A 151 -12.70 0.66 -1.08
CA GLN A 151 -13.87 1.53 -0.99
C GLN A 151 -14.18 1.79 0.48
N PHE A 152 -14.11 3.05 0.90
CA PHE A 152 -14.49 3.45 2.26
C PHE A 152 -15.94 3.90 2.29
N THR A 153 -16.70 3.32 3.20
CA THR A 153 -18.11 3.61 3.42
C THR A 153 -18.34 4.19 4.81
N ALA A 154 -19.51 4.80 4.99
CA ALA A 154 -19.88 5.34 6.29
C ALA A 154 -20.20 4.23 7.31
#